data_d7ee5fabaf616e365f2731a5848e62bb
#
_entry.id   d7ee5fabaf616e365f2731a5848e62bb
#
_cell.length_a   1.000
_cell.length_b   1.000
_cell.length_c   1.000
_cell.angle_alpha   90.00
_cell.angle_beta   90.00
_cell.angle_gamma   90.00
#
_symmetry.space_group_name_H-M   'P 1'
#
loop_
_entity.id
_entity.type
_entity.pdbx_description
1 polymer ?
#
loop_
_entity_poly.entity_id
_entity_poly.type
_entity_poly.pdbx_seq_one_letter_code
_entity_poly.pdbx_strand_id
1 'polypeptide(L)'
;MTSWLSCFSPVSLAGGLLCCCPSTISAQELQAKITINHAQISGTEKGVFDNLQQTLQQFVNNRQWTHLQFQKNERIICNFNITITKYDRDQNLFTCKALIQANRPVFNSAYTSTLYNNVDDNFTFRFAEYDQLEFNEQQIDNQLTALFAYYAYLIIGIDLDSFAPKGGEDILQRCMNLTNNAQNLDYPGWKAFSDDRNRYAIISDYLDG
;
A
#
# COMPACT_ATOMS: atom_id res chain seq x y z
N MET A 1 -82.17 -11.15 -25.74
CA MET A 1 -81.62 -10.88 -27.07
C MET A 1 -80.46 -9.92 -26.90
N THR A 2 -79.35 -10.35 -27.47
CA THR A 2 -78.13 -9.65 -27.83
C THR A 2 -77.22 -9.07 -26.70
N SER A 3 -76.21 -9.88 -26.47
CA SER A 3 -74.94 -9.68 -25.75
C SER A 3 -74.09 -8.59 -26.39
N TRP A 4 -73.39 -7.81 -25.59
CA TRP A 4 -72.14 -7.15 -26.00
C TRP A 4 -71.09 -7.36 -24.91
N LEU A 5 -70.12 -8.26 -25.23
CA LEU A 5 -68.86 -8.43 -24.52
C LEU A 5 -67.92 -7.32 -24.95
N SER A 6 -67.46 -6.52 -24.02
CA SER A 6 -66.30 -5.62 -24.26
C SER A 6 -65.05 -6.24 -23.64
N CYS A 7 -64.10 -6.59 -24.53
CA CYS A 7 -62.77 -7.04 -24.24
C CYS A 7 -61.98 -5.93 -23.57
N PHE A 8 -61.53 -6.12 -22.33
CA PHE A 8 -60.49 -5.33 -21.71
C PHE A 8 -59.15 -6.15 -21.80
N SER A 9 -58.22 -5.61 -22.58
CA SER A 9 -56.85 -6.10 -22.62
C SER A 9 -56.07 -5.56 -21.43
N PRO A 10 -55.28 -6.39 -20.71
CA PRO A 10 -54.39 -5.85 -19.69
C PRO A 10 -53.10 -5.32 -20.34
N VAL A 11 -52.85 -4.04 -20.13
CA VAL A 11 -51.57 -3.39 -20.45
C VAL A 11 -50.52 -3.90 -19.46
N SER A 12 -49.61 -4.70 -19.97
CA SER A 12 -48.44 -5.18 -19.22
C SER A 12 -47.48 -4.03 -19.06
N LEU A 13 -47.39 -3.43 -17.86
CA LEU A 13 -46.28 -2.55 -17.47
C LEU A 13 -45.04 -3.40 -17.18
N ALA A 14 -44.15 -3.51 -18.18
CA ALA A 14 -42.84 -3.99 -17.97
C ALA A 14 -42.02 -2.91 -17.21
N GLY A 15 -42.01 -3.02 -15.88
CA GLY A 15 -41.12 -2.26 -15.02
C GLY A 15 -39.69 -2.73 -15.21
N GLY A 16 -38.91 -2.01 -16.00
CA GLY A 16 -37.47 -2.22 -16.09
C GLY A 16 -36.80 -1.90 -14.76
N LEU A 17 -36.37 -2.94 -14.03
CA LEU A 17 -35.51 -2.82 -12.87
C LEU A 17 -34.14 -2.35 -13.39
N LEU A 18 -33.87 -1.04 -13.29
CA LEU A 18 -32.48 -0.54 -13.44
C LEU A 18 -31.69 -1.09 -12.25
N CYS A 19 -30.95 -2.17 -12.52
CA CYS A 19 -29.93 -2.66 -11.61
C CYS A 19 -28.77 -1.65 -11.59
N CYS A 20 -28.85 -0.64 -10.70
CA CYS A 20 -27.69 0.17 -10.35
C CYS A 20 -26.69 -0.74 -9.66
N CYS A 21 -25.76 -1.30 -10.43
CA CYS A 21 -24.56 -1.87 -9.86
C CYS A 21 -23.82 -0.72 -9.16
N PRO A 22 -23.65 -0.76 -7.82
CA PRO A 22 -22.74 0.17 -7.19
C PRO A 22 -21.35 -0.14 -7.75
N SER A 23 -20.84 0.74 -8.59
CA SER A 23 -19.41 0.77 -8.89
C SER A 23 -18.71 0.94 -7.54
N THR A 24 -18.08 -0.10 -7.05
CA THR A 24 -17.18 -0.01 -5.90
C THR A 24 -16.09 0.96 -6.29
N ILE A 25 -16.24 2.21 -5.85
CA ILE A 25 -15.15 3.19 -5.92
C ILE A 25 -14.12 2.63 -4.97
N SER A 26 -13.09 1.98 -5.52
CA SER A 26 -11.95 1.53 -4.74
C SER A 26 -11.28 2.78 -4.19
N ALA A 27 -11.48 3.03 -2.92
CA ALA A 27 -10.83 4.12 -2.20
C ALA A 27 -9.37 3.75 -1.96
N GLN A 28 -8.55 3.96 -2.98
CA GLN A 28 -7.11 3.75 -2.93
C GLN A 28 -6.44 5.08 -2.59
N GLU A 29 -5.74 5.13 -1.48
CA GLU A 29 -5.06 6.34 -1.00
C GLU A 29 -3.73 6.56 -1.74
N LEU A 30 -3.06 5.46 -2.11
CA LEU A 30 -1.75 5.47 -2.73
C LEU A 30 -1.81 5.16 -4.22
N GLN A 31 -0.98 5.84 -4.98
CA GLN A 31 -0.62 5.50 -6.35
C GLN A 31 0.88 5.16 -6.35
N ALA A 32 1.19 3.90 -6.06
CA ALA A 32 2.55 3.43 -5.91
C ALA A 32 3.11 2.90 -7.24
N LYS A 33 4.35 3.28 -7.53
CA LYS A 33 5.18 2.69 -8.56
C LYS A 33 6.34 1.96 -7.89
N ILE A 34 6.50 0.68 -8.19
CA ILE A 34 7.56 -0.16 -7.66
C ILE A 34 8.53 -0.50 -8.77
N THR A 35 9.81 -0.26 -8.52
CA THR A 35 10.90 -0.55 -9.46
C THR A 35 11.92 -1.41 -8.74
N ILE A 36 12.25 -2.57 -9.30
CA ILE A 36 13.25 -3.49 -8.75
C ILE A 36 14.49 -3.46 -9.63
N ASN A 37 15.60 -3.00 -9.05
CA ASN A 37 16.91 -3.03 -9.70
C ASN A 37 17.70 -4.25 -9.21
N HIS A 38 17.97 -5.18 -10.10
CA HIS A 38 18.72 -6.41 -9.85
C HIS A 38 20.02 -6.49 -10.67
N ALA A 39 20.53 -5.35 -11.16
CA ALA A 39 21.72 -5.32 -12.02
C ALA A 39 22.98 -5.91 -11.36
N GLN A 40 23.04 -5.96 -10.02
CA GLN A 40 24.15 -6.52 -9.26
C GLN A 40 24.07 -8.04 -9.10
N ILE A 41 22.95 -8.67 -9.49
CA ILE A 41 22.71 -10.10 -9.30
C ILE A 41 22.94 -10.84 -10.62
N SER A 42 23.98 -11.66 -10.67
CA SER A 42 24.35 -12.43 -11.86
C SER A 42 23.63 -13.79 -11.88
N GLY A 43 23.24 -14.26 -13.07
CA GLY A 43 22.81 -15.64 -13.31
C GLY A 43 21.46 -16.03 -12.70
N THR A 44 20.62 -15.09 -12.33
CA THR A 44 19.29 -15.35 -11.80
C THR A 44 18.25 -15.22 -12.91
N GLU A 45 17.25 -16.08 -12.88
CA GLU A 45 16.10 -15.97 -13.77
C GLU A 45 15.34 -14.68 -13.49
N LYS A 46 15.16 -13.84 -14.49
CA LYS A 46 14.48 -12.55 -14.38
C LYS A 46 13.05 -12.68 -13.91
N GLY A 47 12.43 -13.83 -14.14
CA GLY A 47 11.03 -14.10 -13.82
C GLY A 47 10.66 -13.86 -12.35
N VAL A 48 11.53 -14.21 -11.41
CA VAL A 48 11.29 -14.01 -9.97
C VAL A 48 11.21 -12.51 -9.62
N PHE A 49 12.08 -11.69 -10.21
CA PHE A 49 12.10 -10.24 -9.95
C PHE A 49 10.92 -9.52 -10.59
N ASP A 50 10.54 -9.94 -11.81
CA ASP A 50 9.36 -9.40 -12.51
C ASP A 50 8.07 -9.77 -11.76
N ASN A 51 7.98 -11.03 -11.29
CA ASN A 51 6.86 -11.50 -10.48
C ASN A 51 6.78 -10.74 -9.15
N LEU A 52 7.90 -10.58 -8.44
CA LEU A 52 7.97 -9.80 -7.21
C LEU A 52 7.50 -8.35 -7.43
N GLN A 53 7.98 -7.70 -8.48
CA GLN A 53 7.59 -6.32 -8.81
C GLN A 53 6.08 -6.22 -9.06
N GLN A 54 5.52 -7.14 -9.86
CA GLN A 54 4.10 -7.14 -10.19
C GLN A 54 3.23 -7.41 -8.95
N THR A 55 3.61 -8.40 -8.13
CA THR A 55 2.89 -8.77 -6.91
C THR A 55 2.87 -7.62 -5.91
N LEU A 56 4.00 -6.96 -5.69
CA LEU A 56 4.09 -5.78 -4.84
C LEU A 56 3.28 -4.60 -5.37
N GLN A 57 3.34 -4.35 -6.68
CA GLN A 57 2.57 -3.31 -7.34
C GLN A 57 1.06 -3.51 -7.11
N GLN A 58 0.59 -4.74 -7.21
CA GLN A 58 -0.81 -5.10 -6.95
C GLN A 58 -1.15 -4.99 -5.47
N PHE A 59 -0.29 -5.50 -4.58
CA PHE A 59 -0.50 -5.47 -3.14
C PHE A 59 -0.70 -4.05 -2.62
N VAL A 60 0.16 -3.11 -3.01
CA VAL A 60 0.09 -1.73 -2.51
C VAL A 60 -1.09 -0.96 -3.11
N ASN A 61 -1.33 -1.10 -4.43
CA ASN A 61 -2.33 -0.30 -5.13
C ASN A 61 -3.75 -0.84 -5.03
N ASN A 62 -3.95 -2.15 -4.78
CA ASN A 62 -5.29 -2.72 -4.71
C ASN A 62 -5.85 -2.77 -3.28
N ARG A 63 -5.02 -2.45 -2.28
CA ARG A 63 -5.43 -2.45 -0.89
C ARG A 63 -5.96 -1.08 -0.48
N GLN A 64 -7.04 -1.08 0.29
CA GLN A 64 -7.49 0.07 1.05
C GLN A 64 -6.76 0.08 2.40
N TRP A 65 -5.98 1.13 2.67
CA TRP A 65 -5.15 1.25 3.87
C TRP A 65 -5.89 1.92 5.03
N THR A 66 -6.84 2.79 4.72
CA THR A 66 -7.66 3.51 5.71
C THR A 66 -9.14 3.44 5.33
N HIS A 67 -10.01 4.00 6.16
CA HIS A 67 -11.43 4.16 5.83
C HIS A 67 -11.73 5.46 5.06
N LEU A 68 -10.70 6.25 4.78
CA LEU A 68 -10.81 7.51 4.06
C LEU A 68 -11.04 7.25 2.56
N GLN A 69 -11.73 8.18 1.92
CA GLN A 69 -11.96 8.13 0.48
C GLN A 69 -11.15 9.22 -0.21
N PHE A 70 -10.17 8.81 -0.99
CA PHE A 70 -9.38 9.69 -1.82
C PHE A 70 -9.91 9.70 -3.25
N GLN A 71 -10.05 10.89 -3.84
CA GLN A 71 -10.31 10.99 -5.26
C GLN A 71 -9.04 10.64 -6.04
N LYS A 72 -9.19 10.26 -7.31
CA LYS A 72 -8.05 9.82 -8.14
C LYS A 72 -6.94 10.88 -8.24
N ASN A 73 -7.31 12.16 -8.23
CA ASN A 73 -6.38 13.30 -8.28
C ASN A 73 -5.80 13.69 -6.91
N GLU A 74 -6.27 13.08 -5.83
CA GLU A 74 -5.80 13.31 -4.46
C GLU A 74 -4.85 12.21 -3.98
N ARG A 75 -4.69 11.13 -4.76
CA ARG A 75 -3.83 10.02 -4.39
C ARG A 75 -2.39 10.45 -4.24
N ILE A 76 -1.76 9.93 -3.19
CA ILE A 76 -0.35 10.18 -2.91
C ILE A 76 0.50 9.36 -3.90
N ILE A 77 1.35 10.04 -4.65
CA ILE A 77 2.25 9.41 -5.63
C ILE A 77 3.46 8.86 -4.88
N CYS A 78 3.61 7.54 -4.84
CA CYS A 78 4.71 6.86 -4.16
C CYS A 78 5.63 6.17 -5.17
N ASN A 79 6.95 6.31 -5.00
CA ASN A 79 7.95 5.59 -5.76
C ASN A 79 8.80 4.76 -4.79
N PHE A 80 8.80 3.45 -4.99
CA PHE A 80 9.64 2.51 -4.27
C PHE A 80 10.71 1.99 -5.23
N ASN A 81 11.94 2.49 -5.09
CA ASN A 81 13.07 2.04 -5.88
C ASN A 81 13.91 1.06 -5.04
N ILE A 82 13.75 -0.21 -5.29
CA ILE A 82 14.36 -1.29 -4.51
C ILE A 82 15.57 -1.82 -5.29
N THR A 83 16.76 -1.67 -4.72
CA THR A 83 17.99 -2.23 -5.28
C THR A 83 18.37 -3.49 -4.51
N ILE A 84 18.37 -4.63 -5.20
CA ILE A 84 18.77 -5.92 -4.62
C ILE A 84 20.30 -5.95 -4.57
N THR A 85 20.85 -6.02 -3.35
CA THR A 85 22.31 -6.11 -3.11
C THR A 85 22.77 -7.56 -2.98
N LYS A 86 21.91 -8.44 -2.44
CA LYS A 86 22.16 -9.87 -2.33
C LYS A 86 20.88 -10.67 -2.47
N TYR A 87 20.96 -11.80 -3.14
CA TYR A 87 19.88 -12.77 -3.25
C TYR A 87 20.40 -14.18 -2.92
N ASP A 88 19.81 -14.78 -1.90
CA ASP A 88 20.03 -16.16 -1.52
C ASP A 88 18.89 -17.02 -2.06
N ARG A 89 19.18 -17.84 -3.07
CA ARG A 89 18.18 -18.68 -3.75
C ARG A 89 17.64 -19.79 -2.86
N ASP A 90 18.51 -20.38 -2.02
CA ASP A 90 18.12 -21.53 -1.20
C ASP A 90 17.12 -21.12 -0.12
N GLN A 91 17.22 -19.90 0.34
CA GLN A 91 16.34 -19.34 1.37
C GLN A 91 15.27 -18.39 0.82
N ASN A 92 15.27 -18.10 -0.48
CA ASN A 92 14.43 -17.05 -1.10
C ASN A 92 14.56 -15.70 -0.40
N LEU A 93 15.77 -15.40 0.10
CA LEU A 93 16.05 -14.22 0.91
C LEU A 93 16.67 -13.11 0.07
N PHE A 94 16.03 -11.97 0.10
CA PHE A 94 16.46 -10.74 -0.58
C PHE A 94 17.02 -9.77 0.44
N THR A 95 18.23 -9.30 0.22
CA THR A 95 18.80 -8.15 0.95
C THR A 95 18.85 -6.98 0.00
N CYS A 96 18.18 -5.89 0.36
CA CYS A 96 17.95 -4.76 -0.52
C CYS A 96 18.24 -3.44 0.19
N LYS A 97 18.40 -2.39 -0.62
CA LYS A 97 18.26 -1.01 -0.22
C LYS A 97 17.04 -0.43 -0.93
N ALA A 98 16.19 0.26 -0.21
CA ALA A 98 14.98 0.84 -0.77
C ALA A 98 15.04 2.38 -0.64
N LEU A 99 14.90 3.08 -1.76
CA LEU A 99 14.62 4.51 -1.77
C LEU A 99 13.11 4.69 -1.88
N ILE A 100 12.53 5.28 -0.85
CA ILE A 100 11.10 5.53 -0.74
C ILE A 100 10.83 7.02 -0.88
N GLN A 101 10.05 7.39 -1.88
CA GLN A 101 9.67 8.77 -2.15
C GLN A 101 8.16 8.88 -2.24
N ALA A 102 7.59 9.84 -1.53
CA ALA A 102 6.17 10.15 -1.60
C ALA A 102 5.97 11.63 -1.93
N ASN A 103 5.10 11.88 -2.89
CA ASN A 103 4.77 13.23 -3.35
C ASN A 103 3.26 13.39 -3.40
N ARG A 104 2.80 14.58 -3.04
CA ARG A 104 1.39 14.94 -3.14
C ARG A 104 1.17 15.92 -4.28
N PRO A 105 0.12 15.70 -5.11
CA PRO A 105 -0.33 16.73 -6.05
C PRO A 105 -0.79 17.97 -5.30
N VAL A 106 -0.32 19.15 -5.71
CA VAL A 106 -0.77 20.41 -5.13
C VAL A 106 -2.04 20.87 -5.84
N PHE A 107 -3.06 21.20 -5.06
CA PHE A 107 -4.36 21.62 -5.58
C PHE A 107 -4.22 22.77 -6.59
N ASN A 108 -4.89 22.66 -7.71
CA ASN A 108 -4.92 23.64 -8.81
C ASN A 108 -3.53 24.03 -9.36
N SER A 109 -2.59 23.09 -9.38
CA SER A 109 -1.23 23.31 -9.87
C SER A 109 -0.69 22.10 -10.64
N ALA A 110 0.35 22.29 -11.43
CA ALA A 110 1.01 21.24 -12.19
C ALA A 110 2.21 20.62 -11.45
N TYR A 111 2.50 21.06 -10.24
CA TYR A 111 3.63 20.54 -9.45
C TYR A 111 3.18 19.68 -8.27
N THR A 112 4.12 18.92 -7.72
CA THR A 112 3.91 18.06 -6.56
C THR A 112 4.76 18.55 -5.38
N SER A 113 4.27 18.38 -4.16
CA SER A 113 5.02 18.61 -2.94
C SER A 113 5.59 17.28 -2.43
N THR A 114 6.86 17.27 -2.02
CA THR A 114 7.49 16.11 -1.43
C THR A 114 7.02 15.95 0.01
N LEU A 115 6.40 14.82 0.32
CA LEU A 115 5.97 14.45 1.67
C LEU A 115 7.04 13.65 2.40
N TYR A 116 7.64 12.69 1.71
CA TYR A 116 8.61 11.78 2.29
C TYR A 116 9.69 11.43 1.27
N ASN A 117 10.95 11.38 1.72
CA ASN A 117 12.07 10.94 0.90
C ASN A 117 13.16 10.37 1.80
N ASN A 118 13.30 9.06 1.84
CA ASN A 118 14.27 8.39 2.69
C ASN A 118 14.80 7.11 2.05
N VAL A 119 16.00 6.69 2.48
CA VAL A 119 16.63 5.43 2.10
C VAL A 119 16.59 4.48 3.28
N ASP A 120 16.01 3.30 3.07
CA ASP A 120 16.04 2.19 4.03
C ASP A 120 17.12 1.18 3.60
N ASP A 121 18.19 1.11 4.37
CA ASP A 121 19.29 0.17 4.16
C ASP A 121 19.02 -1.23 4.76
N ASN A 122 17.98 -1.35 5.58
CA ASN A 122 17.59 -2.58 6.27
C ASN A 122 16.39 -3.28 5.60
N PHE A 123 16.28 -3.17 4.27
CA PHE A 123 15.16 -3.69 3.49
C PHE A 123 15.41 -5.15 3.10
N THR A 124 15.26 -6.05 4.07
CA THR A 124 15.49 -7.49 3.90
C THR A 124 14.18 -8.26 4.08
N PHE A 125 13.89 -9.20 3.17
CA PHE A 125 12.65 -9.98 3.18
C PHE A 125 12.83 -11.32 2.46
N ARG A 126 11.86 -12.23 2.64
CA ARG A 126 11.72 -13.46 1.85
C ARG A 126 10.56 -13.33 0.89
N PHE A 127 10.75 -13.89 -0.30
CA PHE A 127 9.71 -14.00 -1.32
C PHE A 127 9.99 -15.20 -2.21
N ALA A 128 9.03 -16.09 -2.35
CA ALA A 128 9.05 -17.17 -3.33
C ALA A 128 8.18 -16.81 -4.54
N GLU A 129 8.50 -17.35 -5.69
CA GLU A 129 7.72 -17.15 -6.90
C GLU A 129 6.27 -17.64 -6.67
N TYR A 130 5.31 -16.78 -7.02
CA TYR A 130 3.86 -16.99 -6.82
C TYR A 130 3.36 -16.89 -5.36
N ASP A 131 4.15 -16.38 -4.42
CA ASP A 131 3.64 -16.06 -3.09
C ASP A 131 2.50 -15.05 -3.17
N GLN A 132 1.43 -15.33 -2.42
CA GLN A 132 0.33 -14.39 -2.23
C GLN A 132 0.63 -13.51 -1.01
N LEU A 133 0.58 -12.20 -1.21
CA LEU A 133 0.85 -11.24 -0.15
C LEU A 133 -0.45 -10.91 0.59
N GLU A 134 -0.63 -11.56 1.74
CA GLU A 134 -1.70 -11.24 2.68
C GLU A 134 -1.14 -10.43 3.84
N PHE A 135 -1.89 -9.44 4.30
CA PHE A 135 -1.50 -8.62 5.43
C PHE A 135 -2.64 -8.53 6.44
N ASN A 136 -2.35 -8.93 7.66
CA ASN A 136 -3.23 -8.78 8.81
C ASN A 136 -2.53 -7.89 9.84
N GLU A 137 -3.15 -6.76 10.18
CA GLU A 137 -2.59 -5.79 11.12
C GLU A 137 -2.45 -6.35 12.55
N GLN A 138 -3.32 -7.30 12.92
CA GLN A 138 -3.31 -7.90 14.25
C GLN A 138 -2.27 -9.02 14.39
N GLN A 139 -1.89 -9.63 13.28
CA GLN A 139 -0.93 -10.73 13.26
C GLN A 139 0.07 -10.50 12.14
N ILE A 140 1.23 -9.98 12.50
CA ILE A 140 2.32 -9.72 11.56
C ILE A 140 3.20 -10.96 11.47
N ASP A 141 3.10 -11.70 10.39
CA ASP A 141 3.81 -12.95 10.13
C ASP A 141 4.71 -12.89 8.89
N ASN A 142 4.53 -11.89 8.03
CA ASN A 142 5.30 -11.72 6.81
C ASN A 142 6.05 -10.39 6.79
N GLN A 143 7.38 -10.46 6.69
CA GLN A 143 8.26 -9.29 6.67
C GLN A 143 7.99 -8.37 5.48
N LEU A 144 7.77 -8.92 4.28
CA LEU A 144 7.58 -8.13 3.07
C LEU A 144 6.30 -7.29 3.15
N THR A 145 5.20 -7.89 3.60
CA THR A 145 3.93 -7.17 3.78
C THR A 145 4.02 -6.14 4.90
N ALA A 146 4.75 -6.44 5.99
CA ALA A 146 5.00 -5.51 7.08
C ALA A 146 5.77 -4.27 6.62
N LEU A 147 6.81 -4.43 5.79
CA LEU A 147 7.58 -3.32 5.24
C LEU A 147 6.71 -2.35 4.43
N PHE A 148 5.91 -2.88 3.50
CA PHE A 148 5.04 -2.03 2.68
C PHE A 148 3.89 -1.41 3.46
N ALA A 149 3.31 -2.14 4.43
CA ALA A 149 2.28 -1.62 5.31
C ALA A 149 2.81 -0.48 6.19
N TYR A 150 4.04 -0.62 6.72
CA TYR A 150 4.71 0.43 7.48
C TYR A 150 4.82 1.72 6.67
N TYR A 151 5.36 1.65 5.44
CA TYR A 151 5.51 2.83 4.60
C TYR A 151 4.17 3.40 4.13
N ALA A 152 3.17 2.55 3.89
CA ALA A 152 1.83 3.00 3.55
C ALA A 152 1.22 3.83 4.70
N TYR A 153 1.24 3.31 5.93
CA TYR A 153 0.72 4.04 7.09
C TYR A 153 1.53 5.30 7.40
N LEU A 154 2.85 5.22 7.35
CA LEU A 154 3.71 6.38 7.59
C LEU A 154 3.41 7.51 6.61
N ILE A 155 3.38 7.21 5.31
CA ILE A 155 3.14 8.20 4.27
C ILE A 155 1.73 8.81 4.37
N ILE A 156 0.71 7.98 4.59
CA ILE A 156 -0.68 8.47 4.76
C ILE A 156 -0.79 9.31 6.03
N GLY A 157 -0.17 8.89 7.14
CA GLY A 157 -0.16 9.65 8.38
C GLY A 157 0.48 11.02 8.24
N ILE A 158 1.65 11.11 7.62
CA ILE A 158 2.34 12.39 7.33
C ILE A 158 1.49 13.27 6.42
N ASP A 159 0.84 12.68 5.42
CA ASP A 159 -0.05 13.40 4.53
C ASP A 159 -1.21 14.04 5.28
N LEU A 160 -1.87 13.30 6.15
CA LEU A 160 -2.99 13.79 6.96
C LEU A 160 -2.54 14.87 7.96
N ASP A 161 -1.37 14.73 8.57
CA ASP A 161 -0.79 15.74 9.46
C ASP A 161 -0.50 17.06 8.73
N SER A 162 -0.23 17.01 7.44
CA SER A 162 -0.02 18.22 6.63
C SER A 162 -1.27 19.08 6.47
N PHE A 163 -2.47 18.53 6.74
CA PHE A 163 -3.75 19.25 6.64
C PHE A 163 -4.24 19.83 7.96
N ALA A 164 -3.98 19.14 9.05
CA ALA A 164 -4.41 19.55 10.37
C ALA A 164 -3.43 19.05 11.43
N PRO A 165 -3.11 19.84 12.46
CA PRO A 165 -2.28 19.37 13.56
C PRO A 165 -2.85 18.08 14.13
N LYS A 166 -2.03 17.02 14.19
CA LYS A 166 -2.40 15.67 14.64
C LYS A 166 -3.48 14.98 13.78
N GLY A 167 -3.65 15.41 12.52
CA GLY A 167 -4.63 14.83 11.61
C GLY A 167 -4.32 13.38 11.23
N GLY A 168 -3.04 13.00 11.26
CA GLY A 168 -2.55 11.65 10.98
C GLY A 168 -2.26 10.81 12.21
N GLU A 169 -2.44 11.32 13.44
CA GLU A 169 -2.02 10.65 14.69
C GLU A 169 -2.55 9.21 14.80
N ASP A 170 -3.82 8.97 14.47
CA ASP A 170 -4.42 7.63 14.51
C ASP A 170 -3.70 6.65 13.56
N ILE A 171 -3.33 7.11 12.37
CA ILE A 171 -2.65 6.28 11.37
C ILE A 171 -1.18 6.08 11.75
N LEU A 172 -0.52 7.10 12.27
CA LEU A 172 0.86 7.01 12.77
C LEU A 172 0.91 6.07 13.99
N GLN A 173 -0.10 6.09 14.87
CA GLN A 173 -0.20 5.14 15.98
C GLN A 173 -0.39 3.69 15.49
N ARG A 174 -1.17 3.47 14.43
CA ARG A 174 -1.25 2.14 13.78
C ARG A 174 0.10 1.72 13.22
N CYS A 175 0.84 2.65 12.61
CA CYS A 175 2.20 2.41 12.13
C CYS A 175 3.15 2.01 13.27
N MET A 176 3.07 2.67 14.42
CA MET A 176 3.84 2.32 15.63
C MET A 176 3.46 0.93 16.16
N ASN A 177 2.17 0.60 16.22
CA ASN A 177 1.70 -0.71 16.67
C ASN A 177 2.20 -1.83 15.74
N LEU A 178 2.15 -1.61 14.42
CA LEU A 178 2.74 -2.51 13.43
C LEU A 178 4.23 -2.69 13.69
N THR A 179 4.97 -1.59 13.90
CA THR A 179 6.41 -1.60 14.16
C THR A 179 6.74 -2.42 15.40
N ASN A 180 5.99 -2.26 16.48
CA ASN A 180 6.14 -3.05 17.70
C ASN A 180 5.89 -4.54 17.49
N ASN A 181 4.84 -4.90 16.73
CA ASN A 181 4.52 -6.28 16.42
C ASN A 181 5.58 -6.91 15.49
N ALA A 182 6.11 -6.14 14.53
CA ALA A 182 7.12 -6.60 13.58
C ALA A 182 8.50 -6.88 14.21
N GLN A 183 8.76 -6.42 15.44
CA GLN A 183 9.97 -6.78 16.18
C GLN A 183 10.12 -8.30 16.39
N ASN A 184 9.00 -9.02 16.43
CA ASN A 184 8.98 -10.48 16.60
C ASN A 184 9.42 -11.25 15.34
N LEU A 185 9.51 -10.59 14.18
CA LEU A 185 9.93 -11.22 12.92
C LEU A 185 11.44 -11.47 12.83
N ASP A 186 12.21 -10.96 13.79
CA ASP A 186 13.68 -11.07 13.86
C ASP A 186 14.44 -10.57 12.62
N TYR A 187 13.90 -9.54 11.95
CA TYR A 187 14.58 -8.83 10.87
C TYR A 187 15.14 -7.49 11.36
N PRO A 188 16.19 -6.97 10.70
CA PRO A 188 16.78 -5.68 11.07
C PRO A 188 15.82 -4.50 10.80
N GLY A 189 16.03 -3.41 11.54
CA GLY A 189 15.35 -2.15 11.32
C GLY A 189 14.03 -1.94 12.07
N TRP A 190 13.56 -2.92 12.88
CA TRP A 190 12.35 -2.79 13.70
C TRP A 190 12.62 -2.50 15.18
N LYS A 191 13.78 -2.93 15.70
CA LYS A 191 14.07 -2.88 17.14
C LYS A 191 14.45 -1.46 17.56
N ALA A 192 13.85 -0.99 18.65
CA ALA A 192 14.25 0.24 19.31
C ALA A 192 15.74 0.20 19.67
N PHE A 193 16.41 1.34 19.61
CA PHE A 193 17.82 1.52 20.02
C PHE A 193 18.86 0.73 19.21
N SER A 194 18.48 0.09 18.10
CA SER A 194 19.44 -0.61 17.25
C SER A 194 20.17 0.33 16.28
N ASP A 195 19.51 1.40 15.85
CA ASP A 195 19.99 2.41 14.92
C ASP A 195 19.08 3.65 15.00
N ASP A 196 19.63 4.85 15.03
CA ASP A 196 18.88 6.11 15.09
C ASP A 196 18.09 6.42 13.80
N ARG A 197 18.32 5.66 12.74
CA ARG A 197 17.64 5.79 11.45
C ARG A 197 16.75 4.61 11.09
N ASN A 198 16.47 3.76 12.07
CA ASN A 198 15.59 2.62 11.83
C ASN A 198 14.11 3.03 11.79
N ARG A 199 13.25 2.10 11.38
CA ARG A 199 11.81 2.34 11.26
C ARG A 199 11.14 2.70 12.59
N TYR A 200 11.63 2.14 13.70
CA TYR A 200 11.13 2.48 15.03
C TYR A 200 11.44 3.94 15.40
N ALA A 201 12.67 4.37 15.21
CA ALA A 201 13.08 5.75 15.51
C ALA A 201 12.29 6.76 14.67
N ILE A 202 12.16 6.48 13.35
CA ILE A 202 11.41 7.36 12.44
C ILE A 202 9.97 7.55 12.90
N ILE A 203 9.23 6.47 13.20
CA ILE A 203 7.82 6.61 13.60
C ILE A 203 7.68 7.22 14.99
N SER A 204 8.61 6.96 15.91
CA SER A 204 8.65 7.60 17.24
C SER A 204 8.80 9.11 17.12
N ASP A 205 9.75 9.57 16.30
CA ASP A 205 9.98 11.00 16.06
C ASP A 205 8.73 11.71 15.52
N TYR A 206 7.97 11.06 14.64
CA TYR A 206 6.71 11.64 14.12
C TYR A 206 5.58 11.68 15.15
N LEU A 207 5.58 10.82 16.15
CA LEU A 207 4.57 10.81 17.21
C LEU A 207 4.92 11.74 18.38
N ASP A 208 6.21 11.99 18.61
CA ASP A 208 6.71 12.82 19.71
C ASP A 208 6.78 14.33 19.35
N GLY A 209 6.71 14.68 18.06
CA GLY A 209 6.78 16.05 17.51
C GLY A 209 5.43 16.70 17.34
#